data_15a295d9374f7fe0d44d8e9b835c7763
#
_entry.id   15a295d9374f7fe0d44d8e9b835c7763
#
_cell.length_a   1.000
_cell.length_b   1.000
_cell.length_c   1.000
_cell.angle_alpha   90.00
_cell.angle_beta   90.00
_cell.angle_gamma   90.00
#
_symmetry.space_group_name_H-M   'P 1'
#
loop_
_entity.id
_entity.type
_entity.pdbx_description
1 polymer ?
#
loop_
_entity_poly.entity_id
_entity_poly.type
_entity_poly.pdbx_seq_one_letter_code
_entity_poly.pdbx_strand_id
1 'polypeptide(L)'
;DSLVMGTSVQWYSVEGTKTSYFPEFRYGIEFNEETCEPVTYGEWTWETGMNKNQINDSEQIRDYGMLVIYSNWSYLKSQSERRKDYKKRSLEWVAYIAGKRESRRLLGDYVLKEDDLTKHVAHEDASFTTTWSIDLHRPDPENTRHFPGREFKATTDHVVIYPYPVPYRCLYSRNIDNLFMAGRNISVTHVA
;
A
#
# COMPACT_ATOMS: atom_id res chain seq x y z
N ASP A 1 10.54 -14.33 -2.80
CA ASP A 1 9.86 -13.53 -1.77
C ASP A 1 8.39 -13.89 -1.77
N SER A 2 7.85 -14.24 -0.61
CA SER A 2 6.45 -14.62 -0.48
C SER A 2 5.53 -13.45 -0.16
N LEU A 3 6.12 -12.29 0.13
CA LEU A 3 5.41 -11.05 0.44
C LEU A 3 5.59 -10.04 -0.68
N VAL A 4 4.55 -9.26 -0.91
CA VAL A 4 4.54 -8.13 -1.85
C VAL A 4 4.03 -6.89 -1.13
N MET A 5 4.35 -5.73 -1.65
CA MET A 5 3.73 -4.49 -1.18
C MET A 5 2.22 -4.57 -1.37
N GLY A 6 1.47 -4.39 -0.30
CA GLY A 6 0.01 -4.48 -0.32
C GLY A 6 -0.66 -3.39 -1.13
N THR A 7 -1.94 -3.56 -1.35
CA THR A 7 -2.80 -2.56 -2.01
C THR A 7 -3.43 -1.65 -0.96
N SER A 8 -3.37 -0.35 -1.18
CA SER A 8 -3.99 0.65 -0.30
C SER A 8 -5.35 1.08 -0.85
N VAL A 9 -6.37 1.09 0.01
CA VAL A 9 -7.66 1.72 -0.26
C VAL A 9 -7.68 3.06 0.44
N GLN A 10 -7.57 4.14 -0.32
CA GLN A 10 -7.55 5.50 0.24
C GLN A 10 -8.95 5.95 0.66
N TRP A 11 -9.02 6.76 1.71
CA TRP A 11 -10.28 7.32 2.20
C TRP A 11 -10.04 8.58 3.02
N TYR A 12 -11.06 9.38 3.20
CA TYR A 12 -11.01 10.51 4.14
C TYR A 12 -12.37 10.82 4.74
N SER A 13 -12.32 11.48 5.89
CA SER A 13 -13.48 12.01 6.59
C SER A 13 -13.42 13.53 6.66
N VAL A 14 -14.56 14.16 6.82
CA VAL A 14 -14.69 15.62 6.93
C VAL A 14 -15.38 15.99 8.23
N GLU A 15 -14.86 17.00 8.94
CA GLU A 15 -15.52 17.57 10.11
C GLU A 15 -16.65 18.51 9.67
N GLY A 16 -17.83 18.26 10.17
CA GLY A 16 -19.02 19.05 9.89
C GLY A 16 -19.47 19.89 11.10
N THR A 17 -20.47 20.71 10.88
CA THR A 17 -21.10 21.54 11.94
C THR A 17 -22.20 20.79 12.69
N LYS A 18 -22.79 19.77 12.08
CA LYS A 18 -23.88 18.97 12.62
C LYS A 18 -23.43 17.56 12.96
N THR A 19 -24.17 16.90 13.85
CA THR A 19 -23.96 15.47 14.11
C THR A 19 -24.17 14.67 12.84
N SER A 20 -23.17 13.85 12.51
CA SER A 20 -23.21 12.89 11.40
C SER A 20 -23.48 11.49 11.95
N TYR A 21 -24.38 10.79 11.33
CA TYR A 21 -24.68 9.39 11.63
C TYR A 21 -23.89 8.46 10.71
N PHE A 22 -23.47 7.33 11.26
CA PHE A 22 -22.93 6.20 10.51
C PHE A 22 -23.52 4.91 11.08
N PRO A 23 -24.04 4.00 10.26
CA PRO A 23 -24.70 2.79 10.77
C PRO A 23 -23.70 1.86 11.46
N GLU A 24 -24.19 1.11 12.43
CA GLU A 24 -23.47 0.00 13.02
C GLU A 24 -23.29 -1.10 11.98
N PHE A 25 -22.03 -1.46 11.70
CA PHE A 25 -21.68 -2.42 10.65
C PHE A 25 -21.49 -3.81 11.24
N ARG A 26 -22.60 -4.53 11.48
CA ARG A 26 -22.64 -5.79 12.24
C ARG A 26 -21.97 -6.99 11.59
N TYR A 27 -21.75 -6.95 10.28
CA TYR A 27 -21.12 -8.02 9.50
C TYR A 27 -19.67 -7.72 9.17
N GLY A 28 -19.11 -6.70 9.77
CA GLY A 28 -17.75 -6.24 9.57
C GLY A 28 -16.72 -6.99 10.41
N ILE A 29 -15.55 -6.40 10.46
CA ILE A 29 -14.50 -6.80 11.38
C ILE A 29 -14.86 -6.28 12.77
N GLU A 30 -14.74 -7.14 13.78
CA GLU A 30 -14.92 -6.74 15.18
C GLU A 30 -13.67 -5.97 15.65
N PHE A 31 -13.84 -4.66 15.85
CA PHE A 31 -12.84 -3.81 16.46
C PHE A 31 -13.15 -3.58 17.94
N ASN A 32 -12.11 -3.27 18.69
CA ASN A 32 -12.18 -2.82 20.09
C ASN A 32 -11.21 -1.65 20.30
N GLU A 33 -11.07 -1.13 21.53
CA GLU A 33 -10.18 0.01 21.80
C GLU A 33 -8.70 -0.28 21.53
N GLU A 34 -8.28 -1.55 21.62
CA GLU A 34 -6.90 -1.97 21.36
C GLU A 34 -6.61 -2.11 19.85
N THR A 35 -7.62 -2.54 19.08
CA THR A 35 -7.45 -2.88 17.65
C THR A 35 -7.93 -1.81 16.71
N CYS A 36 -8.73 -0.84 17.16
CA CYS A 36 -9.23 0.22 16.30
C CYS A 36 -8.13 1.23 15.97
N GLU A 37 -8.22 1.79 14.77
CA GLU A 37 -7.32 2.83 14.29
C GLU A 37 -8.00 4.21 14.43
N PRO A 38 -7.56 5.07 15.36
CA PRO A 38 -8.18 6.36 15.64
C PRO A 38 -7.79 7.45 14.62
N VAL A 39 -7.83 7.12 13.35
CA VAL A 39 -7.46 7.98 12.22
C VAL A 39 -8.69 8.60 11.56
N THR A 40 -8.51 9.70 10.86
CA THR A 40 -9.57 10.43 10.17
C THR A 40 -9.45 10.41 8.65
N TYR A 41 -8.37 9.85 8.15
CA TYR A 41 -8.11 9.59 6.73
C TYR A 41 -7.22 8.36 6.61
N GLY A 42 -7.32 7.66 5.48
CA GLY A 42 -6.51 6.48 5.21
C GLY A 42 -5.10 6.86 4.81
N GLU A 43 -4.13 6.31 5.52
CA GLU A 43 -2.73 6.45 5.22
C GLU A 43 -2.29 5.39 4.20
N TRP A 44 -1.20 5.67 3.50
CA TRP A 44 -0.64 4.74 2.53
C TRP A 44 -0.10 3.43 3.16
N THR A 45 0.13 3.42 4.48
CA THR A 45 0.49 2.24 5.28
C THR A 45 -0.71 1.30 5.58
N TRP A 46 -1.93 1.72 5.28
CA TRP A 46 -3.09 0.83 5.31
C TRP A 46 -3.11 -0.01 4.04
N GLU A 47 -2.53 -1.19 4.13
CA GLU A 47 -2.28 -2.09 3.03
C GLU A 47 -2.90 -3.45 3.27
N THR A 48 -3.57 -3.98 2.25
CA THR A 48 -4.19 -5.29 2.30
C THR A 48 -3.61 -6.24 1.25
N GLY A 49 -3.65 -7.53 1.54
CA GLY A 49 -3.27 -8.55 0.59
C GLY A 49 -1.78 -8.69 0.33
N MET A 50 -0.91 -8.36 1.30
CA MET A 50 0.54 -8.53 1.18
C MET A 50 0.97 -9.99 0.94
N ASN A 51 0.13 -10.95 1.31
CA ASN A 51 0.32 -12.39 1.10
C ASN A 51 -0.50 -12.97 -0.06
N LYS A 52 -1.06 -12.12 -0.93
CA LYS A 52 -1.96 -12.50 -2.03
C LYS A 52 -1.42 -12.10 -3.39
N ASN A 53 -1.97 -12.70 -4.43
CA ASN A 53 -1.70 -12.30 -5.79
C ASN A 53 -2.40 -10.98 -6.12
N GLN A 54 -1.63 -9.90 -6.24
CA GLN A 54 -2.14 -8.54 -6.45
C GLN A 54 -2.90 -8.36 -7.78
N ILE A 55 -2.84 -9.33 -8.68
CA ILE A 55 -3.53 -9.30 -9.99
C ILE A 55 -4.80 -10.15 -9.91
N ASN A 56 -4.66 -11.43 -9.56
CA ASN A 56 -5.76 -12.38 -9.58
C ASN A 56 -6.76 -12.14 -8.45
N ASP A 57 -6.28 -11.71 -7.28
CA ASP A 57 -7.09 -11.48 -6.09
C ASP A 57 -7.44 -10.00 -5.88
N SER A 58 -7.21 -9.15 -6.89
CA SER A 58 -7.31 -7.68 -6.76
C SER A 58 -8.67 -7.18 -6.24
N GLU A 59 -9.77 -7.80 -6.66
CA GLU A 59 -11.12 -7.46 -6.20
C GLU A 59 -11.29 -7.83 -4.71
N GLN A 60 -10.87 -9.02 -4.31
CA GLN A 60 -10.95 -9.47 -2.92
C GLN A 60 -10.07 -8.63 -2.00
N ILE A 61 -8.89 -8.23 -2.47
CA ILE A 61 -7.96 -7.37 -1.73
C ILE A 61 -8.58 -5.99 -1.50
N ARG A 62 -9.18 -5.39 -2.55
CA ARG A 62 -9.90 -4.11 -2.45
C ARG A 62 -11.09 -4.22 -1.50
N ASP A 63 -11.93 -5.23 -1.67
CA ASP A 63 -13.14 -5.43 -0.88
C ASP A 63 -12.81 -5.61 0.60
N TYR A 64 -11.72 -6.32 0.90
CA TYR A 64 -11.25 -6.43 2.27
C TYR A 64 -10.74 -5.09 2.82
N GLY A 65 -10.01 -4.30 2.04
CA GLY A 65 -9.60 -2.94 2.43
C GLY A 65 -10.80 -2.03 2.74
N MET A 66 -11.84 -2.09 1.90
CA MET A 66 -13.10 -1.36 2.15
C MET A 66 -13.80 -1.86 3.41
N LEU A 67 -13.82 -3.18 3.63
CA LEU A 67 -14.40 -3.79 4.82
C LEU A 67 -13.71 -3.27 6.10
N VAL A 68 -12.38 -3.20 6.11
CA VAL A 68 -11.59 -2.63 7.21
C VAL A 68 -12.02 -1.19 7.49
N ILE A 69 -12.08 -0.35 6.44
CA ILE A 69 -12.43 1.08 6.58
C ILE A 69 -13.82 1.24 7.20
N TYR A 70 -14.83 0.59 6.63
CA TYR A 70 -16.21 0.71 7.11
C TYR A 70 -16.39 0.16 8.52
N SER A 71 -15.73 -0.95 8.85
CA SER A 71 -15.82 -1.56 10.19
C SER A 71 -15.16 -0.68 11.24
N ASN A 72 -13.93 -0.22 10.98
CA ASN A 72 -13.22 0.68 11.88
C ASN A 72 -13.97 2.01 12.07
N TRP A 73 -14.48 2.60 10.98
CA TRP A 73 -15.24 3.83 11.05
C TRP A 73 -16.54 3.65 11.84
N SER A 74 -17.26 2.55 11.63
CA SER A 74 -18.44 2.20 12.41
C SER A 74 -18.15 2.11 13.91
N TYR A 75 -17.06 1.43 14.27
CA TYR A 75 -16.62 1.31 15.66
C TYR A 75 -16.31 2.68 16.27
N LEU A 76 -15.51 3.52 15.60
CA LEU A 76 -15.16 4.87 16.06
C LEU A 76 -16.38 5.77 16.26
N LYS A 77 -17.40 5.63 15.40
CA LYS A 77 -18.63 6.44 15.47
C LYS A 77 -19.60 6.00 16.55
N SER A 78 -19.64 4.71 16.89
CA SER A 78 -20.73 4.14 17.70
C SER A 78 -20.28 3.56 19.04
N GLN A 79 -19.16 2.86 19.11
CA GLN A 79 -18.76 2.04 20.24
C GLN A 79 -17.54 2.58 20.98
N SER A 80 -16.57 3.17 20.27
CA SER A 80 -15.32 3.66 20.85
C SER A 80 -15.56 4.64 22.01
N GLU A 81 -14.71 4.61 23.00
CA GLU A 81 -14.64 5.62 24.06
C GLU A 81 -14.45 7.03 23.48
N ARG A 82 -13.80 7.13 22.33
CA ARG A 82 -13.57 8.37 21.57
C ARG A 82 -14.73 8.77 20.64
N ARG A 83 -15.87 8.08 20.64
CA ARG A 83 -16.99 8.37 19.72
C ARG A 83 -17.48 9.82 19.73
N LYS A 84 -17.25 10.55 20.83
CA LYS A 84 -17.59 11.97 20.91
C LYS A 84 -16.75 12.84 19.97
N ASP A 85 -15.48 12.47 19.75
CA ASP A 85 -14.55 13.19 18.88
C ASP A 85 -14.95 13.04 17.41
N TYR A 86 -15.60 11.92 17.07
CA TYR A 86 -16.08 11.62 15.72
C TYR A 86 -17.53 12.03 15.46
N LYS A 87 -18.22 12.59 16.46
CA LYS A 87 -19.68 12.85 16.39
C LYS A 87 -20.07 13.69 15.17
N LYS A 88 -19.27 14.70 14.83
CA LYS A 88 -19.52 15.62 13.70
C LYS A 88 -18.78 15.24 12.42
N ARG A 89 -17.95 14.23 12.46
CA ARG A 89 -17.20 13.77 11.28
C ARG A 89 -18.04 12.80 10.46
N SER A 90 -18.00 12.96 9.14
CA SER A 90 -18.59 12.03 8.18
C SER A 90 -17.50 11.38 7.34
N LEU A 91 -17.65 10.09 7.07
CA LEU A 91 -16.85 9.41 6.04
C LEU A 91 -17.31 9.96 4.69
N GLU A 92 -16.46 10.74 4.04
CA GLU A 92 -16.83 11.50 2.85
C GLU A 92 -16.52 10.73 1.58
N TRP A 93 -15.40 10.03 1.56
CA TRP A 93 -14.97 9.32 0.38
C TRP A 93 -14.15 8.08 0.74
N VAL A 94 -14.36 7.01 -0.02
CA VAL A 94 -13.57 5.78 -0.01
C VAL A 94 -13.26 5.42 -1.46
N ALA A 95 -12.00 5.16 -1.78
CA ALA A 95 -11.56 4.80 -3.12
C ALA A 95 -12.17 3.47 -3.56
N TYR A 96 -12.96 3.48 -4.62
CA TYR A 96 -13.43 2.25 -5.26
C TYR A 96 -12.30 1.55 -6.03
N ILE A 97 -11.42 2.33 -6.67
CA ILE A 97 -10.23 1.80 -7.33
C ILE A 97 -9.09 1.82 -6.31
N ALA A 98 -8.67 0.64 -5.90
CA ALA A 98 -7.60 0.50 -4.93
C ALA A 98 -6.23 0.84 -5.53
N GLY A 99 -5.37 1.47 -4.75
CA GLY A 99 -4.02 1.84 -5.12
C GLY A 99 -3.07 0.64 -5.12
N LYS A 100 -3.08 -0.12 -6.21
CA LYS A 100 -2.15 -1.22 -6.43
C LYS A 100 -0.76 -0.66 -6.71
N ARG A 101 0.23 -1.08 -5.94
CA ARG A 101 1.60 -0.58 -6.05
C ARG A 101 2.56 -1.59 -6.64
N GLU A 102 2.41 -2.85 -6.33
CA GLU A 102 3.25 -3.93 -6.82
C GLU A 102 2.41 -4.94 -7.60
N SER A 103 2.78 -5.17 -8.88
CA SER A 103 2.12 -6.14 -9.73
C SER A 103 3.06 -6.62 -10.84
N ARG A 104 2.71 -6.41 -12.11
CA ARG A 104 3.55 -6.80 -13.25
C ARG A 104 4.67 -5.78 -13.47
N ARG A 105 5.84 -6.28 -13.80
CA ARG A 105 6.99 -5.52 -14.23
C ARG A 105 7.39 -5.90 -15.66
N LEU A 106 8.04 -4.96 -16.33
CA LEU A 106 8.68 -5.21 -17.61
C LEU A 106 9.76 -6.28 -17.45
N LEU A 107 9.95 -7.09 -18.46
CA LEU A 107 11.13 -7.93 -18.62
C LEU A 107 12.05 -7.27 -19.62
N GLY A 108 13.00 -6.50 -19.14
CA GLY A 108 14.04 -5.83 -19.95
C GLY A 108 15.24 -6.72 -20.21
N ASP A 109 16.21 -6.19 -20.96
CA ASP A 109 17.51 -6.86 -21.16
C ASP A 109 18.36 -6.85 -19.89
N TYR A 110 18.03 -5.98 -18.96
CA TYR A 110 18.59 -5.96 -17.62
C TYR A 110 17.50 -5.88 -16.59
N VAL A 111 17.70 -6.59 -15.47
CA VAL A 111 16.81 -6.51 -14.29
C VAL A 111 17.59 -5.84 -13.17
N LEU A 112 17.23 -4.60 -12.84
CA LEU A 112 17.84 -3.85 -11.75
C LEU A 112 17.57 -4.54 -10.42
N LYS A 113 18.56 -4.65 -9.56
CA LYS A 113 18.50 -5.36 -8.26
C LYS A 113 19.17 -4.54 -7.16
N GLU A 114 18.92 -4.96 -5.93
CA GLU A 114 19.43 -4.31 -4.73
C GLU A 114 20.95 -4.02 -4.80
N ASP A 115 21.75 -4.97 -5.29
CA ASP A 115 23.18 -4.81 -5.42
C ASP A 115 23.58 -3.64 -6.33
N ASP A 116 22.80 -3.37 -7.36
CA ASP A 116 23.06 -2.24 -8.27
C ASP A 116 22.92 -0.90 -7.54
N LEU A 117 21.93 -0.81 -6.64
CA LEU A 117 21.65 0.37 -5.84
C LEU A 117 22.69 0.55 -4.73
N THR A 118 22.92 -0.50 -3.94
CA THR A 118 23.75 -0.45 -2.73
C THR A 118 25.24 -0.37 -3.04
N LYS A 119 25.67 -0.95 -4.17
CA LYS A 119 27.06 -0.93 -4.63
C LYS A 119 27.32 0.16 -5.66
N HIS A 120 26.32 0.96 -6.02
CA HIS A 120 26.41 2.03 -7.04
C HIS A 120 27.03 1.54 -8.36
N VAL A 121 26.50 0.42 -8.86
CA VAL A 121 27.03 -0.20 -10.09
C VAL A 121 26.90 0.77 -11.26
N ALA A 122 28.01 1.08 -11.91
CA ALA A 122 28.01 1.90 -13.11
C ALA A 122 27.50 1.10 -14.32
N HIS A 123 26.64 1.74 -15.12
CA HIS A 123 26.11 1.17 -16.35
C HIS A 123 26.49 2.06 -17.54
N GLU A 124 27.02 1.48 -18.60
CA GLU A 124 27.42 2.22 -19.83
C GLU A 124 26.20 2.89 -20.49
N ASP A 125 25.02 2.28 -20.34
CA ASP A 125 23.74 2.75 -20.86
C ASP A 125 22.88 3.48 -19.81
N ALA A 126 23.47 4.11 -18.80
CA ALA A 126 22.76 4.87 -17.80
C ALA A 126 21.90 5.97 -18.42
N SER A 127 20.59 5.92 -18.21
CA SER A 127 19.62 6.87 -18.77
C SER A 127 19.36 8.05 -17.85
N PHE A 128 19.28 7.79 -16.56
CA PHE A 128 19.04 8.80 -15.53
C PHE A 128 19.57 8.31 -14.19
N THR A 129 19.61 9.23 -13.25
CA THR A 129 19.99 8.96 -11.85
C THR A 129 18.79 9.18 -10.96
N THR A 130 18.62 8.33 -9.96
CA THR A 130 17.56 8.47 -8.95
C THR A 130 18.14 8.37 -7.54
N THR A 131 17.41 8.90 -6.56
CA THR A 131 17.79 8.93 -5.14
C THR A 131 16.73 8.25 -4.28
N TRP A 132 15.76 7.56 -4.88
CA TRP A 132 14.70 6.92 -4.10
C TRP A 132 15.31 5.83 -3.21
N SER A 133 14.97 5.88 -1.93
CA SER A 133 15.40 4.88 -0.95
C SER A 133 14.78 3.52 -1.23
N ILE A 134 15.46 2.46 -0.81
CA ILE A 134 14.82 1.16 -0.67
C ILE A 134 13.74 1.30 0.42
N ASP A 135 12.53 0.94 0.09
CA ASP A 135 11.35 1.12 0.93
C ASP A 135 10.58 -0.21 1.01
N LEU A 136 10.98 -1.05 1.96
CA LEU A 136 10.38 -2.36 2.15
C LEU A 136 9.16 -2.26 3.05
N HIS A 137 8.04 -2.76 2.55
CA HIS A 137 6.79 -2.86 3.29
C HIS A 137 6.61 -4.28 3.83
N ARG A 138 6.30 -4.37 5.12
CA ARG A 138 6.02 -5.64 5.80
C ARG A 138 4.73 -5.51 6.60
N PRO A 139 4.03 -6.62 6.84
CA PRO A 139 2.92 -6.61 7.79
C PRO A 139 3.36 -6.02 9.12
N ASP A 140 2.59 -5.07 9.64
CA ASP A 140 2.82 -4.51 10.97
C ASP A 140 2.70 -5.62 12.03
N PRO A 141 3.68 -5.78 12.94
CA PRO A 141 3.70 -6.89 13.90
C PRO A 141 2.50 -6.88 14.86
N GLU A 142 2.07 -5.70 15.31
CA GLU A 142 0.92 -5.54 16.19
C GLU A 142 -0.37 -5.89 15.44
N ASN A 143 -0.50 -5.40 14.22
CA ASN A 143 -1.63 -5.72 13.36
C ASN A 143 -1.69 -7.22 13.03
N THR A 144 -0.53 -7.86 12.79
CA THR A 144 -0.44 -9.31 12.58
C THR A 144 -0.87 -10.10 13.81
N ARG A 145 -0.54 -9.65 15.00
CA ARG A 145 -0.96 -10.30 16.25
C ARG A 145 -2.47 -10.38 16.37
N HIS A 146 -3.17 -9.30 16.01
CA HIS A 146 -4.63 -9.22 16.11
C HIS A 146 -5.37 -9.80 14.91
N PHE A 147 -4.77 -9.72 13.71
CA PHE A 147 -5.41 -10.10 12.44
C PHE A 147 -4.52 -11.05 11.60
N PRO A 148 -4.09 -12.21 12.14
CA PRO A 148 -3.15 -13.09 11.44
C PRO A 148 -3.72 -13.57 10.09
N GLY A 149 -2.94 -13.35 9.01
CA GLY A 149 -3.33 -13.67 7.63
C GLY A 149 -4.37 -12.73 7.02
N ARG A 150 -4.78 -11.70 7.77
CA ARG A 150 -5.73 -10.67 7.37
C ARG A 150 -5.25 -9.28 7.78
N GLU A 151 -3.96 -9.08 7.74
CA GLU A 151 -3.32 -7.82 8.05
C GLU A 151 -3.80 -6.72 7.10
N PHE A 152 -3.92 -5.51 7.62
CA PHE A 152 -4.31 -4.33 6.87
C PHE A 152 -3.42 -3.11 7.13
N LYS A 153 -2.34 -3.31 7.89
CA LYS A 153 -1.32 -2.30 8.12
C LYS A 153 0.05 -2.84 7.76
N ALA A 154 0.86 -1.96 7.20
CA ALA A 154 2.27 -2.19 6.95
C ALA A 154 3.14 -1.30 7.84
N THR A 155 4.27 -1.81 8.23
CA THR A 155 5.43 -1.03 8.65
C THR A 155 6.42 -0.95 7.50
N THR A 156 7.29 0.05 7.52
CA THR A 156 8.24 0.32 6.44
C THR A 156 9.66 0.35 6.95
N ASP A 157 10.53 -0.32 6.21
CA ASP A 157 11.98 -0.29 6.45
C ASP A 157 12.62 0.54 5.33
N HIS A 158 13.08 1.74 5.69
CA HIS A 158 13.76 2.63 4.76
C HIS A 158 15.28 2.49 4.84
N VAL A 159 15.90 2.19 3.70
CA VAL A 159 17.35 2.24 3.55
C VAL A 159 17.69 3.39 2.61
N VAL A 160 18.29 4.45 3.15
CA VAL A 160 18.68 5.62 2.38
C VAL A 160 19.80 5.23 1.42
N ILE A 161 19.58 5.45 0.13
CA ILE A 161 20.54 5.17 -0.94
C ILE A 161 21.01 6.48 -1.56
N TYR A 162 22.31 6.61 -1.76
CA TYR A 162 22.90 7.69 -2.54
C TYR A 162 22.48 7.58 -4.02
N PRO A 163 22.57 8.68 -4.81
CA PRO A 163 22.20 8.65 -6.21
C PRO A 163 22.83 7.47 -6.96
N TYR A 164 22.01 6.69 -7.67
CA TYR A 164 22.43 5.54 -8.45
C TYR A 164 21.88 5.63 -9.88
N PRO A 165 22.62 5.12 -10.88
CA PRO A 165 22.21 5.14 -12.28
C PRO A 165 21.20 4.03 -12.57
N VAL A 166 20.23 4.32 -13.44
CA VAL A 166 19.29 3.34 -13.98
C VAL A 166 19.61 3.10 -15.46
N PRO A 167 19.94 1.85 -15.84
CA PRO A 167 20.30 1.55 -17.21
C PRO A 167 19.10 1.59 -18.17
N TYR A 168 19.32 2.03 -19.39
CA TYR A 168 18.29 2.09 -20.43
C TYR A 168 17.64 0.72 -20.68
N ARG A 169 18.41 -0.36 -20.57
CA ARG A 169 17.95 -1.74 -20.72
C ARG A 169 16.88 -2.18 -19.72
N CYS A 170 16.61 -1.38 -18.69
CA CYS A 170 15.50 -1.60 -17.76
C CYS A 170 14.18 -0.98 -18.23
N LEU A 171 14.19 -0.11 -19.25
CA LEU A 171 13.05 0.70 -19.65
C LEU A 171 12.27 0.16 -20.83
N TYR A 172 12.82 -0.80 -21.57
CA TYR A 172 12.16 -1.41 -22.72
C TYR A 172 12.01 -2.93 -22.56
N SER A 173 11.04 -3.49 -23.25
CA SER A 173 10.79 -4.93 -23.25
C SER A 173 11.77 -5.66 -24.18
N ARG A 174 12.35 -6.76 -23.70
CA ARG A 174 13.18 -7.66 -24.52
C ARG A 174 12.35 -8.63 -25.38
N ASN A 175 11.06 -8.75 -25.15
CA ASN A 175 10.20 -9.74 -25.81
C ASN A 175 8.93 -9.17 -26.44
N ILE A 176 8.72 -7.86 -26.34
CA ILE A 176 7.61 -7.17 -26.99
C ILE A 176 8.18 -5.93 -27.68
N ASP A 177 8.02 -5.86 -28.99
CA ASP A 177 8.50 -4.74 -29.78
C ASP A 177 7.76 -3.45 -29.44
N ASN A 178 8.49 -2.33 -29.42
CA ASN A 178 7.97 -0.99 -29.18
C ASN A 178 7.26 -0.78 -27.81
N LEU A 179 7.56 -1.63 -26.81
CA LEU A 179 7.03 -1.46 -25.46
C LEU A 179 8.11 -0.87 -24.54
N PHE A 180 7.80 0.31 -24.00
CA PHE A 180 8.58 0.99 -22.97
C PHE A 180 7.74 1.18 -21.71
N MET A 181 8.41 1.23 -20.56
CA MET A 181 7.79 1.48 -19.27
C MET A 181 8.58 2.55 -18.51
N ALA A 182 7.85 3.26 -17.64
CA ALA A 182 8.41 4.21 -16.70
C ALA A 182 7.74 4.03 -15.34
N GLY A 183 8.48 4.28 -14.26
CA GLY A 183 7.97 4.15 -12.89
C GLY A 183 8.07 2.73 -12.34
N ARG A 184 7.14 2.31 -11.50
CA ARG A 184 7.18 1.05 -10.73
C ARG A 184 7.24 -0.23 -11.55
N ASN A 185 6.90 -0.18 -12.80
CA ASN A 185 6.79 -1.33 -13.69
C ASN A 185 7.94 -1.48 -14.68
N ILE A 186 9.04 -0.78 -14.51
CA ILE A 186 10.29 -1.04 -15.24
C ILE A 186 10.87 -2.39 -14.85
N SER A 187 11.94 -2.82 -15.52
CA SER A 187 12.59 -4.11 -15.27
C SER A 187 13.45 -4.06 -14.01
N VAL A 188 12.83 -4.34 -12.86
CA VAL A 188 13.46 -4.33 -11.55
C VAL A 188 13.01 -5.50 -10.70
N THR A 189 13.79 -5.83 -9.65
CA THR A 189 13.37 -6.75 -8.59
C THR A 189 12.42 -6.07 -7.62
N HIS A 190 11.90 -6.82 -6.64
CA HIS A 190 11.05 -6.28 -5.58
C HIS A 190 11.74 -5.18 -4.75
N VAL A 191 13.05 -5.32 -4.53
CA VAL A 191 13.83 -4.45 -3.63
C VAL A 191 14.38 -3.21 -4.34
N ALA A 192 14.48 -3.22 -5.66
CA ALA A 192 15.09 -2.15 -6.45
C ALA A 192 14.05 -1.17 -7.02
#